data_9ad9bce57601901927b23e7bdb78f00b
#
_entry.id   9ad9bce57601901927b23e7bdb78f00b
#
_cell.length_a   1.000
_cell.length_b   1.000
_cell.length_c   1.000
_cell.angle_alpha   90.00
_cell.angle_beta   90.00
_cell.angle_gamma   90.00
#
_symmetry.space_group_name_H-M   'P 1'
#
loop_
_entity.id
_entity.type
_entity.pdbx_description
1 polymer ?
#
loop_
_entity_poly.entity_id
_entity_poly.type
_entity_poly.pdbx_seq_one_letter_code
_entity_poly.pdbx_strand_id
1 'polypeptide(L)'
;MTDSTIRDVMTAEPEARATPFEMATRDFLFGNVWSRPGLSRRDRRWVTLTCVAAADAPQPIEDHVYAAMKSGDIVFDEMLEFVLQFAVYCGWPKGSHVEGVARQQWARVHSERGEAAPPWPALASASLGDNDWEQRLRRGEQEFRDVNLVSAPPRDTPYNQAGILNFVFGHVWQRPGLSRRDRRIITVACVGIDDSPLPIMSHVGSALESGDLTIAEMREIILHFSAYYGFPKAEQLDRTATDAWARITSRQQKT
;
A
#
# COMPACT_ATOMS: atom_id res chain seq x y z
N MET A 1 -25.91 -1.52 -9.68
CA MET A 1 -24.47 -1.23 -9.81
C MET A 1 -23.81 -1.07 -8.45
N THR A 2 -24.26 -0.18 -7.55
CA THR A 2 -23.63 0.01 -6.22
C THR A 2 -23.67 -1.25 -5.34
N ASP A 3 -24.81 -1.96 -5.29
CA ASP A 3 -24.94 -3.20 -4.49
C ASP A 3 -24.05 -4.33 -5.01
N SER A 4 -23.85 -4.44 -6.33
CA SER A 4 -22.86 -5.38 -6.87
C SER A 4 -21.45 -5.00 -6.46
N THR A 5 -21.09 -3.72 -6.48
CA THR A 5 -19.79 -3.25 -6.01
C THR A 5 -19.55 -3.60 -4.53
N ILE A 6 -20.57 -3.43 -3.67
CA ILE A 6 -20.46 -3.79 -2.25
C ILE A 6 -20.21 -5.29 -2.10
N ARG A 7 -20.98 -6.15 -2.78
CA ARG A 7 -20.75 -7.61 -2.75
C ARG A 7 -19.36 -7.99 -3.20
N ASP A 8 -18.89 -7.41 -4.30
CA ASP A 8 -17.58 -7.70 -4.88
C ASP A 8 -16.43 -7.22 -3.98
N VAL A 9 -16.61 -6.07 -3.32
CA VAL A 9 -15.58 -5.47 -2.46
C VAL A 9 -15.62 -6.05 -1.06
N MET A 10 -16.79 -6.13 -0.43
CA MET A 10 -16.91 -6.55 0.97
C MET A 10 -17.19 -8.05 1.14
N THR A 11 -17.44 -8.76 0.04
CA THR A 11 -17.82 -10.18 0.05
C THR A 11 -19.01 -10.48 0.96
N ALA A 12 -19.92 -9.50 1.10
CA ALA A 12 -21.10 -9.54 1.97
C ALA A 12 -22.28 -8.88 1.27
N GLU A 13 -23.50 -9.26 1.70
CA GLU A 13 -24.72 -8.62 1.19
C GLU A 13 -24.84 -7.19 1.74
N PRO A 14 -25.31 -6.25 0.90
CA PRO A 14 -25.58 -4.89 1.34
C PRO A 14 -26.68 -4.86 2.41
N GLU A 15 -26.41 -4.18 3.49
CA GLU A 15 -27.40 -3.94 4.54
C GLU A 15 -28.29 -2.73 4.24
N ALA A 16 -29.47 -2.66 4.86
CA ALA A 16 -30.30 -1.47 4.82
C ALA A 16 -29.57 -0.29 5.47
N ARG A 17 -29.62 0.88 4.82
CA ARG A 17 -28.92 2.09 5.24
C ARG A 17 -29.93 3.11 5.79
N ALA A 18 -29.64 3.67 6.95
CA ALA A 18 -30.54 4.58 7.65
C ALA A 18 -29.90 5.92 8.04
N THR A 19 -28.58 5.95 8.29
CA THR A 19 -27.88 7.16 8.69
C THR A 19 -27.24 7.88 7.49
N PRO A 20 -26.98 9.20 7.58
CA PRO A 20 -26.27 9.92 6.53
C PRO A 20 -24.89 9.31 6.19
N PHE A 21 -24.18 8.80 7.19
CA PHE A 21 -22.90 8.12 6.99
C PHE A 21 -23.06 6.82 6.20
N GLU A 22 -24.01 5.98 6.55
CA GLU A 22 -24.28 4.73 5.85
C GLU A 22 -24.72 4.96 4.41
N MET A 23 -25.58 5.96 4.18
CA MET A 23 -26.01 6.36 2.83
C MET A 23 -24.82 6.86 2.01
N ALA A 24 -23.96 7.71 2.57
CA ALA A 24 -22.74 8.18 1.90
C ALA A 24 -21.75 7.06 1.64
N THR A 25 -21.61 6.10 2.57
CA THR A 25 -20.79 4.90 2.36
C THR A 25 -21.27 4.11 1.15
N ARG A 26 -22.58 3.89 1.03
CA ARG A 26 -23.17 3.20 -0.11
C ARG A 26 -22.98 3.98 -1.41
N ASP A 27 -23.43 5.23 -1.44
CA ASP A 27 -23.59 5.98 -2.69
C ASP A 27 -22.29 6.64 -3.14
N PHE A 28 -21.47 7.16 -2.23
CA PHE A 28 -20.19 7.77 -2.54
C PHE A 28 -19.05 6.76 -2.51
N LEU A 29 -18.79 6.12 -1.36
CA LEU A 29 -17.62 5.26 -1.23
C LEU A 29 -17.67 4.06 -2.20
N PHE A 30 -18.77 3.30 -2.21
CA PHE A 30 -18.90 2.16 -3.13
C PHE A 30 -19.42 2.57 -4.51
N GLY A 31 -20.36 3.50 -4.59
CA GLY A 31 -20.97 3.93 -5.84
C GLY A 31 -20.11 4.83 -6.71
N ASN A 32 -19.30 5.72 -6.10
CA ASN A 32 -18.53 6.72 -6.83
C ASN A 32 -17.00 6.59 -6.69
N VAL A 33 -16.49 5.84 -5.71
CA VAL A 33 -15.03 5.66 -5.54
C VAL A 33 -14.61 4.25 -5.96
N TRP A 34 -15.14 3.20 -5.34
CA TRP A 34 -14.78 1.82 -5.68
C TRP A 34 -15.17 1.38 -7.10
N SER A 35 -16.28 1.90 -7.64
CA SER A 35 -16.78 1.55 -8.98
C SER A 35 -16.03 2.21 -10.13
N ARG A 36 -15.10 3.13 -9.87
CA ARG A 36 -14.38 3.88 -10.92
C ARG A 36 -13.42 2.98 -11.69
N PRO A 37 -13.33 3.13 -13.03
CA PRO A 37 -12.54 2.23 -13.87
C PRO A 37 -11.02 2.49 -13.84
N GLY A 38 -10.56 3.61 -13.26
CA GLY A 38 -9.17 4.07 -13.36
C GLY A 38 -8.14 3.24 -12.57
N LEU A 39 -8.58 2.37 -11.65
CA LEU A 39 -7.73 1.43 -10.91
C LEU A 39 -8.42 0.05 -10.84
N SER A 40 -7.63 -0.99 -10.80
CA SER A 40 -8.14 -2.33 -10.50
C SER A 40 -8.65 -2.42 -9.04
N ARG A 41 -9.51 -3.41 -8.77
CA ARG A 41 -9.98 -3.67 -7.40
C ARG A 41 -8.79 -4.01 -6.48
N ARG A 42 -7.80 -4.77 -6.98
CA ARG A 42 -6.56 -5.06 -6.27
C ARG A 42 -5.78 -3.78 -5.89
N ASP A 43 -5.58 -2.85 -6.82
CA ASP A 43 -4.88 -1.59 -6.54
C ASP A 43 -5.60 -0.79 -5.44
N ARG A 44 -6.94 -0.74 -5.50
CA ARG A 44 -7.76 -0.11 -4.46
C ARG A 44 -7.64 -0.81 -3.10
N ARG A 45 -7.49 -2.17 -3.08
CA ARG A 45 -7.21 -2.90 -1.85
C ARG A 45 -5.95 -2.41 -1.16
N TRP A 46 -4.86 -2.21 -1.89
CA TRP A 46 -3.61 -1.73 -1.29
C TRP A 46 -3.77 -0.38 -0.62
N VAL A 47 -4.46 0.56 -1.26
CA VAL A 47 -4.74 1.87 -0.66
C VAL A 47 -5.62 1.73 0.59
N THR A 48 -6.72 0.97 0.49
CA THR A 48 -7.64 0.76 1.61
C THR A 48 -6.95 0.11 2.80
N LEU A 49 -6.26 -1.02 2.58
CA LEU A 49 -5.55 -1.73 3.64
C LEU A 49 -4.53 -0.85 4.35
N THR A 50 -3.79 -0.04 3.58
CA THR A 50 -2.84 0.92 4.15
C THR A 50 -3.54 1.96 5.02
N CYS A 51 -4.65 2.53 4.55
CA CYS A 51 -5.40 3.55 5.29
C CYS A 51 -6.02 3.00 6.58
N VAL A 52 -6.71 1.85 6.52
CA VAL A 52 -7.38 1.27 7.70
C VAL A 52 -6.36 0.76 8.73
N ALA A 53 -5.23 0.20 8.27
CA ALA A 53 -4.14 -0.21 9.13
C ALA A 53 -3.49 0.98 9.85
N ALA A 54 -3.29 2.08 9.14
CA ALA A 54 -2.68 3.28 9.72
C ALA A 54 -3.62 4.03 10.67
N ALA A 55 -4.92 4.03 10.38
CA ALA A 55 -5.94 4.59 11.27
C ALA A 55 -6.13 3.77 12.57
N ASP A 56 -5.57 2.56 12.61
CA ASP A 56 -5.71 1.63 13.74
C ASP A 56 -7.18 1.41 14.15
N ALA A 57 -8.03 1.25 13.12
CA ALA A 57 -9.47 1.09 13.28
C ALA A 57 -9.82 -0.42 13.24
N PRO A 58 -10.11 -1.07 14.38
CA PRO A 58 -10.17 -2.54 14.47
C PRO A 58 -11.15 -3.18 13.50
N GLN A 59 -12.40 -2.71 13.47
CA GLN A 59 -13.42 -3.31 12.61
C GLN A 59 -13.11 -3.14 11.11
N PRO A 60 -12.78 -1.94 10.59
CA PRO A 60 -12.38 -1.77 9.20
C PRO A 60 -11.16 -2.60 8.78
N ILE A 61 -10.16 -2.77 9.67
CA ILE A 61 -8.99 -3.62 9.38
C ILE A 61 -9.46 -5.06 9.16
N GLU A 62 -10.24 -5.62 10.09
CA GLU A 62 -10.75 -6.99 10.01
C GLU A 62 -11.56 -7.21 8.73
N ASP A 63 -12.52 -6.32 8.46
CA ASP A 63 -13.42 -6.43 7.32
C ASP A 63 -12.67 -6.38 5.97
N HIS A 64 -11.74 -5.44 5.82
CA HIS A 64 -11.01 -5.27 4.56
C HIS A 64 -9.92 -6.32 4.35
N VAL A 65 -9.25 -6.78 5.40
CA VAL A 65 -8.29 -7.90 5.32
C VAL A 65 -9.02 -9.20 4.95
N TYR A 66 -10.14 -9.49 5.64
CA TYR A 66 -10.98 -10.64 5.31
C TYR A 66 -11.47 -10.59 3.87
N ALA A 67 -12.08 -9.49 3.45
CA ALA A 67 -12.64 -9.35 2.11
C ALA A 67 -11.57 -9.43 1.01
N ALA A 68 -10.38 -8.89 1.23
CA ALA A 68 -9.27 -8.97 0.29
C ALA A 68 -8.81 -10.42 0.05
N MET A 69 -8.69 -11.21 1.11
CA MET A 69 -8.29 -12.61 1.00
C MET A 69 -9.43 -13.51 0.52
N LYS A 70 -10.65 -13.29 0.98
CA LYS A 70 -11.82 -14.10 0.58
C LYS A 70 -12.15 -13.94 -0.89
N SER A 71 -12.04 -12.74 -1.44
CA SER A 71 -12.24 -12.47 -2.86
C SER A 71 -11.11 -13.00 -3.76
N GLY A 72 -9.95 -13.29 -3.19
CA GLY A 72 -8.75 -13.65 -3.95
C GLY A 72 -8.05 -12.45 -4.62
N ASP A 73 -8.46 -11.22 -4.32
CA ASP A 73 -7.79 -10.02 -4.84
C ASP A 73 -6.35 -9.92 -4.32
N ILE A 74 -6.12 -10.40 -3.09
CA ILE A 74 -4.81 -10.48 -2.44
C ILE A 74 -4.69 -11.87 -1.82
N VAL A 75 -3.64 -12.59 -2.18
CA VAL A 75 -3.34 -13.88 -1.58
C VAL A 75 -2.59 -13.71 -0.26
N PHE A 76 -2.55 -14.75 0.56
CA PHE A 76 -2.01 -14.66 1.91
C PHE A 76 -0.53 -14.27 1.94
N ASP A 77 0.29 -14.81 1.04
CA ASP A 77 1.72 -14.48 0.96
C ASP A 77 1.95 -13.00 0.63
N GLU A 78 1.13 -12.43 -0.26
CA GLU A 78 1.15 -11.01 -0.59
C GLU A 78 0.70 -10.14 0.60
N MET A 79 -0.28 -10.63 1.39
CA MET A 79 -0.72 -9.94 2.61
C MET A 79 0.42 -9.87 3.63
N LEU A 80 1.23 -10.92 3.78
CA LEU A 80 2.39 -10.91 4.67
C LEU A 80 3.49 -9.93 4.19
N GLU A 81 3.74 -9.88 2.89
CA GLU A 81 4.65 -8.90 2.31
C GLU A 81 4.13 -7.46 2.43
N PHE A 82 2.79 -7.27 2.32
CA PHE A 82 2.15 -5.98 2.62
C PHE A 82 2.41 -5.55 4.07
N VAL A 83 2.22 -6.43 5.03
CA VAL A 83 2.47 -6.13 6.46
C VAL A 83 3.89 -5.62 6.67
N LEU A 84 4.88 -6.27 6.06
CA LEU A 84 6.29 -5.85 6.18
C LEU A 84 6.53 -4.49 5.50
N GLN A 85 6.00 -4.29 4.27
CA GLN A 85 6.11 -3.01 3.55
C GLN A 85 5.45 -1.88 4.34
N PHE A 86 4.27 -2.12 4.90
CA PHE A 86 3.54 -1.16 5.73
C PHE A 86 4.30 -0.84 7.03
N ALA A 87 4.83 -1.85 7.73
CA ALA A 87 5.55 -1.67 8.98
C ALA A 87 6.80 -0.79 8.83
N VAL A 88 7.47 -0.84 7.68
CA VAL A 88 8.64 0.00 7.37
C VAL A 88 8.28 1.49 7.36
N TYR A 89 7.12 1.84 6.87
CA TYR A 89 6.69 3.25 6.73
C TYR A 89 5.83 3.74 7.91
N CYS A 90 5.00 2.87 8.48
CA CYS A 90 4.03 3.24 9.51
C CYS A 90 4.36 2.71 10.92
N GLY A 91 5.45 1.97 11.06
CA GLY A 91 5.98 1.49 12.32
C GLY A 91 5.57 0.06 12.68
N TRP A 92 6.46 -0.61 13.41
CA TRP A 92 6.34 -2.02 13.83
C TRP A 92 5.09 -2.34 14.67
N PRO A 93 4.69 -1.50 15.63
CA PRO A 93 3.49 -1.81 16.44
C PRO A 93 2.22 -1.95 15.61
N LYS A 94 2.02 -1.08 14.62
CA LYS A 94 0.89 -1.18 13.69
C LYS A 94 1.02 -2.40 12.78
N GLY A 95 2.22 -2.67 12.27
CA GLY A 95 2.49 -3.87 11.48
C GLY A 95 2.17 -5.16 12.23
N SER A 96 2.56 -5.26 13.50
CA SER A 96 2.25 -6.41 14.36
C SER A 96 0.74 -6.62 14.57
N HIS A 97 -0.02 -5.53 14.74
CA HIS A 97 -1.48 -5.62 14.81
C HIS A 97 -2.07 -6.18 13.52
N VAL A 98 -1.69 -5.61 12.37
CA VAL A 98 -2.20 -6.06 11.06
C VAL A 98 -1.82 -7.52 10.77
N GLU A 99 -0.61 -7.96 11.16
CA GLU A 99 -0.21 -9.37 11.05
C GLU A 99 -1.14 -10.28 11.87
N GLY A 100 -1.46 -9.89 13.10
CA GLY A 100 -2.40 -10.63 13.95
C GLY A 100 -3.79 -10.77 13.29
N VAL A 101 -4.31 -9.68 12.73
CA VAL A 101 -5.58 -9.68 11.99
C VAL A 101 -5.49 -10.57 10.74
N ALA A 102 -4.41 -10.48 9.96
CA ALA A 102 -4.22 -11.30 8.76
C ALA A 102 -4.27 -12.80 9.11
N ARG A 103 -3.66 -13.22 10.22
CA ARG A 103 -3.70 -14.59 10.73
C ARG A 103 -5.12 -15.04 11.06
N GLN A 104 -5.86 -14.21 11.79
CA GLN A 104 -7.23 -14.51 12.19
C GLN A 104 -8.16 -14.63 10.98
N GLN A 105 -8.08 -13.68 10.05
CA GLN A 105 -8.93 -13.70 8.87
C GLN A 105 -8.55 -14.81 7.88
N TRP A 106 -7.28 -15.19 7.79
CA TRP A 106 -6.86 -16.39 7.05
C TRP A 106 -7.52 -17.66 7.59
N ALA A 107 -7.47 -17.86 8.90
CA ALA A 107 -8.13 -19.00 9.55
C ALA A 107 -9.66 -18.97 9.33
N ARG A 108 -10.29 -17.79 9.40
CA ARG A 108 -11.72 -17.60 9.15
C ARG A 108 -12.11 -18.00 7.72
N VAL A 109 -11.38 -17.54 6.70
CA VAL A 109 -11.66 -17.85 5.29
C VAL A 109 -11.63 -19.36 5.05
N HIS A 110 -10.66 -20.08 5.63
CA HIS A 110 -10.58 -21.54 5.51
C HIS A 110 -11.70 -22.26 6.28
N SER A 111 -12.00 -21.81 7.50
CA SER A 111 -13.07 -22.37 8.30
C SER A 111 -14.44 -22.29 7.60
N GLU A 112 -14.72 -21.18 6.92
CA GLU A 112 -15.96 -20.99 6.14
C GLU A 112 -16.05 -21.94 4.93
N ARG A 113 -14.93 -22.46 4.45
CA ARG A 113 -14.85 -23.46 3.39
C ARG A 113 -14.91 -24.89 3.93
N GLY A 114 -14.97 -25.06 5.24
CA GLY A 114 -14.87 -26.37 5.89
C GLY A 114 -13.46 -26.98 5.82
N GLU A 115 -12.45 -26.16 5.64
CA GLU A 115 -11.05 -26.55 5.50
C GLU A 115 -10.27 -26.16 6.77
N ALA A 116 -9.27 -26.95 7.15
CA ALA A 116 -8.27 -26.49 8.09
C ALA A 116 -7.37 -25.45 7.42
N ALA A 117 -7.13 -24.33 8.08
CA ALA A 117 -6.16 -23.35 7.56
C ALA A 117 -4.80 -24.04 7.36
N PRO A 118 -4.18 -23.92 6.18
CA PRO A 118 -2.85 -24.45 5.97
C PRO A 118 -1.86 -23.85 6.98
N PRO A 119 -0.79 -24.56 7.33
CA PRO A 119 0.28 -23.97 8.11
C PRO A 119 0.85 -22.76 7.35
N TRP A 120 1.47 -21.85 8.09
CA TRP A 120 2.12 -20.68 7.51
C TRP A 120 3.06 -21.11 6.40
N PRO A 121 3.00 -20.48 5.22
CA PRO A 121 3.92 -20.81 4.16
C PRO A 121 5.35 -20.56 4.62
N ALA A 122 6.24 -21.51 4.33
CA ALA A 122 7.67 -21.26 4.46
C ALA A 122 8.01 -20.21 3.37
N LEU A 123 8.20 -18.98 3.78
CA LEU A 123 8.61 -17.94 2.84
C LEU A 123 9.96 -18.32 2.23
N ALA A 124 9.98 -18.42 0.91
CA ALA A 124 11.15 -18.82 0.14
C ALA A 124 12.30 -17.77 0.18
N SER A 125 12.06 -16.61 0.78
CA SER A 125 13.07 -15.56 0.88
C SER A 125 14.00 -15.78 2.07
N ALA A 126 15.29 -15.65 1.81
CA ALA A 126 16.31 -15.67 2.83
C ALA A 126 16.02 -14.70 3.98
N SER A 127 16.31 -15.11 5.20
CA SER A 127 16.32 -14.20 6.34
C SER A 127 17.42 -13.15 6.18
N LEU A 128 17.37 -12.07 6.97
CA LEU A 128 18.43 -11.06 6.98
C LEU A 128 19.81 -11.66 7.32
N GLY A 129 19.86 -12.70 8.16
CA GLY A 129 21.09 -13.37 8.56
C GLY A 129 21.80 -14.14 7.45
N ASP A 130 21.07 -14.53 6.40
CA ASP A 130 21.62 -15.34 5.31
C ASP A 130 22.38 -14.52 4.26
N ASN A 131 22.38 -13.18 4.37
CA ASN A 131 23.01 -12.28 3.41
C ASN A 131 24.18 -11.52 4.01
N ASP A 132 25.25 -11.37 3.22
CA ASP A 132 26.38 -10.50 3.54
C ASP A 132 25.90 -9.05 3.74
N TRP A 133 26.28 -8.44 4.86
CA TRP A 133 25.90 -7.07 5.22
C TRP A 133 26.30 -6.04 4.17
N GLU A 134 27.56 -6.13 3.72
CA GLU A 134 28.10 -5.18 2.75
C GLU A 134 27.49 -5.37 1.34
N GLN A 135 27.22 -6.61 0.97
CA GLN A 135 26.51 -6.91 -0.26
C GLN A 135 25.08 -6.33 -0.22
N ARG A 136 24.40 -6.44 0.92
CA ARG A 136 23.07 -5.89 1.12
C ARG A 136 23.08 -4.37 1.05
N LEU A 137 24.09 -3.68 1.62
CA LEU A 137 24.27 -2.24 1.50
C LEU A 137 24.42 -1.79 0.04
N ARG A 138 25.30 -2.45 -0.72
CA ARG A 138 25.51 -2.12 -2.15
C ARG A 138 24.23 -2.30 -2.96
N ARG A 139 23.49 -3.39 -2.73
CA ARG A 139 22.18 -3.59 -3.38
C ARG A 139 21.18 -2.53 -2.98
N GLY A 140 21.16 -2.16 -1.71
CA GLY A 140 20.27 -1.14 -1.19
C GLY A 140 20.54 0.25 -1.76
N GLU A 141 21.80 0.62 -1.96
CA GLU A 141 22.15 1.87 -2.65
C GLU A 141 21.66 1.88 -4.10
N GLN A 142 21.79 0.76 -4.80
CA GLN A 142 21.28 0.65 -6.17
C GLN A 142 19.76 0.71 -6.18
N GLU A 143 19.07 -0.08 -5.35
CA GLU A 143 17.62 -0.09 -5.26
C GLU A 143 17.06 1.28 -4.82
N PHE A 144 17.76 1.98 -3.91
CA PHE A 144 17.37 3.34 -3.52
C PHE A 144 17.37 4.28 -4.74
N ARG A 145 18.42 4.23 -5.57
CA ARG A 145 18.51 5.02 -6.80
C ARG A 145 17.41 4.66 -7.79
N ASP A 146 17.15 3.38 -7.96
CA ASP A 146 16.15 2.87 -8.92
C ASP A 146 14.71 3.22 -8.48
N VAL A 147 14.46 3.22 -7.17
CA VAL A 147 13.15 3.58 -6.61
C VAL A 147 12.97 5.09 -6.53
N ASN A 148 13.94 5.85 -6.04
CA ASN A 148 13.76 7.29 -5.78
C ASN A 148 14.24 8.20 -6.90
N LEU A 149 14.96 7.66 -7.89
CA LEU A 149 15.54 8.39 -9.02
C LEU A 149 16.49 9.54 -8.60
N VAL A 150 17.11 9.41 -7.43
CA VAL A 150 18.10 10.31 -6.88
C VAL A 150 19.25 9.54 -6.26
N SER A 151 20.36 10.21 -5.95
CA SER A 151 21.52 9.59 -5.32
C SER A 151 21.15 8.99 -3.96
N ALA A 152 21.72 7.84 -3.63
CA ALA A 152 21.58 7.23 -2.32
C ALA A 152 22.19 8.13 -1.23
N PRO A 153 21.62 8.14 -0.01
CA PRO A 153 22.18 8.90 1.10
C PRO A 153 23.55 8.34 1.50
N PRO A 154 24.40 9.14 2.14
CA PRO A 154 25.69 8.68 2.64
C PRO A 154 25.51 7.64 3.76
N ARG A 155 26.51 6.78 3.94
CA ARG A 155 26.54 5.74 5.00
C ARG A 155 27.04 6.27 6.34
N ASP A 156 26.70 7.49 6.67
CA ASP A 156 27.30 8.26 7.79
C ASP A 156 26.53 8.14 9.11
N THR A 157 25.32 7.62 9.07
CA THR A 157 24.47 7.41 10.25
C THR A 157 23.92 5.99 10.32
N PRO A 158 23.63 5.47 11.53
CA PRO A 158 22.92 4.18 11.66
C PRO A 158 21.58 4.17 10.93
N TYR A 159 20.87 5.30 10.90
CA TYR A 159 19.61 5.45 10.17
C TYR A 159 19.80 5.21 8.66
N ASN A 160 20.77 5.86 8.04
CA ASN A 160 21.04 5.69 6.62
C ASN A 160 21.61 4.30 6.32
N GLN A 161 22.62 3.86 7.09
CA GLN A 161 23.35 2.63 6.80
C GLN A 161 22.52 1.38 7.11
N ALA A 162 22.08 1.21 8.36
CA ALA A 162 21.37 0.00 8.79
C ALA A 162 19.88 0.04 8.39
N GLY A 163 19.23 1.20 8.52
CA GLY A 163 17.82 1.38 8.21
C GLY A 163 17.57 1.49 6.72
N ILE A 164 17.87 2.64 6.14
CA ILE A 164 17.48 2.95 4.76
C ILE A 164 18.17 2.02 3.76
N LEU A 165 19.50 1.98 3.76
CA LEU A 165 20.23 1.28 2.70
C LEU A 165 20.24 -0.24 2.91
N ASN A 166 20.52 -0.71 4.13
CA ASN A 166 20.64 -2.14 4.37
C ASN A 166 19.28 -2.83 4.48
N PHE A 167 18.35 -2.28 5.27
CA PHE A 167 17.07 -2.94 5.52
C PHE A 167 16.00 -2.53 4.51
N VAL A 168 15.64 -1.24 4.40
CA VAL A 168 14.51 -0.82 3.55
C VAL A 168 14.78 -1.17 2.09
N PHE A 169 15.84 -0.65 1.50
CA PHE A 169 16.12 -0.86 0.07
C PHE A 169 16.99 -2.08 -0.21
N GLY A 170 17.84 -2.51 0.74
CA GLY A 170 18.69 -3.70 0.58
C GLY A 170 17.97 -5.02 0.84
N HIS A 171 16.82 -4.98 1.49
CA HIS A 171 16.03 -6.17 1.81
C HIS A 171 14.57 -6.01 1.42
N VAL A 172 13.79 -5.09 2.03
CA VAL A 172 12.33 -5.06 1.90
C VAL A 172 11.88 -4.78 0.46
N TRP A 173 12.43 -3.77 -0.21
CA TRP A 173 12.05 -3.43 -1.58
C TRP A 173 12.44 -4.48 -2.62
N GLN A 174 13.37 -5.38 -2.30
CA GLN A 174 13.82 -6.43 -3.20
C GLN A 174 13.16 -7.79 -2.93
N ARG A 175 12.32 -7.90 -1.91
CA ARG A 175 11.64 -9.16 -1.60
C ARG A 175 10.67 -9.56 -2.70
N PRO A 176 10.53 -10.87 -2.98
CA PRO A 176 9.48 -11.38 -3.87
C PRO A 176 8.09 -11.19 -3.21
N GLY A 177 7.04 -11.50 -3.96
CA GLY A 177 5.66 -11.51 -3.45
C GLY A 177 4.87 -10.25 -3.76
N LEU A 178 5.49 -9.06 -3.76
CA LEU A 178 4.89 -7.83 -4.27
C LEU A 178 5.65 -7.29 -5.47
N SER A 179 4.92 -6.88 -6.49
CA SER A 179 5.51 -6.16 -7.63
C SER A 179 6.00 -4.77 -7.20
N ARG A 180 6.86 -4.16 -8.00
CA ARG A 180 7.28 -2.76 -7.77
C ARG A 180 6.08 -1.83 -7.76
N ARG A 181 5.10 -2.05 -8.63
CA ARG A 181 3.86 -1.29 -8.68
C ARG A 181 3.06 -1.42 -7.38
N ASP A 182 2.87 -2.64 -6.84
CA ASP A 182 2.18 -2.84 -5.57
C ASP A 182 2.88 -2.06 -4.44
N ARG A 183 4.22 -2.18 -4.36
CA ARG A 183 5.02 -1.43 -3.38
C ARG A 183 4.88 0.09 -3.54
N ARG A 184 4.81 0.60 -4.78
CA ARG A 184 4.55 2.03 -5.04
C ARG A 184 3.21 2.49 -4.48
N ILE A 185 2.14 1.76 -4.77
CA ILE A 185 0.79 2.11 -4.30
C ILE A 185 0.74 2.12 -2.77
N ILE A 186 1.24 1.07 -2.13
CA ILE A 186 1.33 0.97 -0.67
C ILE A 186 2.13 2.15 -0.10
N THR A 187 3.32 2.40 -0.65
CA THR A 187 4.21 3.45 -0.15
C THR A 187 3.63 4.85 -0.34
N VAL A 188 3.02 5.15 -1.49
CA VAL A 188 2.34 6.44 -1.74
C VAL A 188 1.26 6.68 -0.69
N ALA A 189 0.45 5.67 -0.37
CA ALA A 189 -0.54 5.79 0.69
C ALA A 189 0.12 5.99 2.07
N CYS A 190 1.17 5.23 2.41
CA CYS A 190 1.90 5.37 3.67
C CYS A 190 2.48 6.78 3.86
N VAL A 191 3.17 7.32 2.85
CA VAL A 191 3.78 8.66 2.98
C VAL A 191 2.74 9.77 3.02
N GLY A 192 1.58 9.57 2.38
CA GLY A 192 0.43 10.47 2.50
C GLY A 192 -0.16 10.52 3.91
N ILE A 193 -0.11 9.40 4.62
CA ILE A 193 -0.55 9.28 6.01
C ILE A 193 0.39 10.04 6.96
N ASP A 194 1.68 9.92 6.72
CA ASP A 194 2.73 10.36 7.66
C ASP A 194 3.03 11.87 7.58
N ASP A 195 2.54 12.57 6.57
CA ASP A 195 2.78 14.02 6.33
C ASP A 195 4.26 14.40 6.22
N SER A 196 5.13 13.47 5.91
CA SER A 196 6.57 13.73 5.78
C SER A 196 6.89 14.34 4.41
N PRO A 197 7.23 15.63 4.29
CA PRO A 197 7.32 16.33 3.01
C PRO A 197 8.31 15.72 2.02
N LEU A 198 9.49 15.30 2.51
CA LEU A 198 10.52 14.71 1.64
C LEU A 198 10.11 13.34 1.10
N PRO A 199 9.66 12.36 1.92
CA PRO A 199 9.12 11.09 1.43
C PRO A 199 7.94 11.25 0.47
N ILE A 200 6.99 12.16 0.75
CA ILE A 200 5.88 12.43 -0.17
C ILE A 200 6.40 12.88 -1.54
N MET A 201 7.26 13.91 -1.56
CA MET A 201 7.85 14.41 -2.81
C MET A 201 8.61 13.33 -3.58
N SER A 202 9.43 12.57 -2.88
CA SER A 202 10.27 11.53 -3.48
C SER A 202 9.43 10.41 -4.08
N HIS A 203 8.56 9.79 -3.29
CA HIS A 203 7.81 8.60 -3.73
C HIS A 203 6.71 8.92 -4.75
N VAL A 204 6.01 10.05 -4.61
CA VAL A 204 5.02 10.48 -5.61
C VAL A 204 5.72 10.87 -6.92
N GLY A 205 6.78 11.68 -6.82
CA GLY A 205 7.53 12.14 -8.01
C GLY A 205 8.17 10.98 -8.75
N SER A 206 8.87 10.10 -8.04
CA SER A 206 9.57 8.96 -8.67
C SER A 206 8.59 7.92 -9.25
N ALA A 207 7.43 7.70 -8.63
CA ALA A 207 6.41 6.80 -9.17
C ALA A 207 5.87 7.28 -10.53
N LEU A 208 5.72 8.60 -10.70
CA LEU A 208 5.29 9.20 -11.97
C LEU A 208 6.43 9.25 -13.00
N GLU A 209 7.64 9.59 -12.58
CA GLU A 209 8.80 9.75 -13.47
C GLU A 209 9.31 8.40 -13.99
N SER A 210 9.25 7.33 -13.18
CA SER A 210 9.60 5.97 -13.61
C SER A 210 8.54 5.32 -14.51
N GLY A 211 7.30 5.85 -14.51
CA GLY A 211 6.17 5.21 -15.18
C GLY A 211 5.58 4.01 -14.43
N ASP A 212 6.00 3.75 -13.19
CA ASP A 212 5.38 2.72 -12.34
C ASP A 212 3.89 3.02 -12.10
N LEU A 213 3.54 4.31 -12.06
CA LEU A 213 2.16 4.82 -12.01
C LEU A 213 1.97 5.95 -13.03
N THR A 214 0.87 5.91 -13.75
CA THR A 214 0.44 7.04 -14.58
C THR A 214 -0.18 8.15 -13.72
N ILE A 215 -0.23 9.38 -14.24
CA ILE A 215 -0.91 10.48 -13.54
C ILE A 215 -2.41 10.21 -13.34
N ALA A 216 -3.05 9.50 -14.25
CA ALA A 216 -4.45 9.12 -14.12
C ALA A 216 -4.65 8.14 -12.95
N GLU A 217 -3.81 7.13 -12.82
CA GLU A 217 -3.84 6.19 -11.70
C GLU A 217 -3.49 6.87 -10.38
N MET A 218 -2.50 7.76 -10.37
CA MET A 218 -2.14 8.54 -9.17
C MET A 218 -3.33 9.35 -8.66
N ARG A 219 -4.08 10.01 -9.54
CA ARG A 219 -5.30 10.75 -9.17
C ARG A 219 -6.40 9.84 -8.62
N GLU A 220 -6.55 8.64 -9.17
CA GLU A 220 -7.50 7.66 -8.62
C GLU A 220 -7.05 7.12 -7.25
N ILE A 221 -5.74 6.93 -7.02
CA ILE A 221 -5.17 6.58 -5.71
C ILE A 221 -5.49 7.69 -4.70
N ILE A 222 -5.28 8.95 -5.08
CA ILE A 222 -5.53 10.11 -4.21
C ILE A 222 -7.01 10.23 -3.84
N LEU A 223 -7.92 10.07 -4.81
CA LEU A 223 -9.36 10.06 -4.53
C LEU A 223 -9.74 8.91 -3.59
N HIS A 224 -9.20 7.72 -3.82
CA HIS A 224 -9.46 6.57 -2.98
C HIS A 224 -8.92 6.76 -1.56
N PHE A 225 -7.70 7.27 -1.45
CA PHE A 225 -7.07 7.65 -0.19
C PHE A 225 -7.90 8.69 0.58
N SER A 226 -8.42 9.72 -0.11
CA SER A 226 -9.23 10.77 0.53
C SER A 226 -10.49 10.23 1.20
N ALA A 227 -11.11 9.21 0.60
CA ALA A 227 -12.30 8.59 1.15
C ALA A 227 -12.03 7.76 2.43
N TYR A 228 -10.83 7.19 2.55
CA TYR A 228 -10.46 6.34 3.69
C TYR A 228 -9.66 7.05 4.78
N TYR A 229 -8.89 8.08 4.41
CA TYR A 229 -8.00 8.76 5.37
C TYR A 229 -8.29 10.25 5.55
N GLY A 230 -9.17 10.78 4.75
CA GLY A 230 -9.67 12.17 4.87
C GLY A 230 -9.17 13.09 3.76
N PHE A 231 -10.06 13.96 3.30
CA PHE A 231 -9.81 14.89 2.20
C PHE A 231 -8.68 15.89 2.49
N PRO A 232 -8.53 16.46 3.71
CA PRO A 232 -7.43 17.37 4.00
C PRO A 232 -6.04 16.75 3.83
N LYS A 233 -5.87 15.47 4.19
CA LYS A 233 -4.62 14.72 3.97
C LYS A 233 -4.35 14.47 2.49
N ALA A 234 -5.39 14.15 1.74
CA ALA A 234 -5.29 13.90 0.31
C ALA A 234 -4.89 15.15 -0.50
N GLU A 235 -5.22 16.35 -0.02
CA GLU A 235 -4.83 17.61 -0.68
C GLU A 235 -3.32 17.74 -0.85
N GLN A 236 -2.54 17.33 0.14
CA GLN A 236 -1.08 17.35 0.05
C GLN A 236 -0.56 16.41 -1.05
N LEU A 237 -1.12 15.19 -1.13
CA LEU A 237 -0.78 14.23 -2.19
C LEU A 237 -1.14 14.78 -3.57
N ASP A 238 -2.34 15.36 -3.72
CA ASP A 238 -2.84 15.89 -4.99
C ASP A 238 -1.97 17.06 -5.49
N ARG A 239 -1.63 17.99 -4.58
CA ARG A 239 -0.72 19.09 -4.90
C ARG A 239 0.65 18.58 -5.32
N THR A 240 1.23 17.64 -4.56
CA THR A 240 2.54 17.06 -4.88
C THR A 240 2.52 16.32 -6.22
N ALA A 241 1.48 15.56 -6.51
CA ALA A 241 1.34 14.85 -7.78
C ALA A 241 1.19 15.82 -8.97
N THR A 242 0.41 16.88 -8.80
CA THR A 242 0.21 17.93 -9.80
C THR A 242 1.53 18.66 -10.11
N ASP A 243 2.29 19.06 -9.08
CA ASP A 243 3.57 19.73 -9.23
C ASP A 243 4.64 18.82 -9.85
N ALA A 244 4.68 17.55 -9.45
CA ALA A 244 5.59 16.57 -10.02
C ALA A 244 5.29 16.35 -11.50
N TRP A 245 4.03 16.18 -11.86
CA TRP A 245 3.61 15.98 -13.25
C TRP A 245 3.93 17.18 -14.13
N ALA A 246 3.68 18.39 -13.64
CA ALA A 246 4.03 19.62 -14.36
C ALA A 246 5.55 19.72 -14.65
N ARG A 247 6.40 19.33 -13.69
CA ARG A 247 7.85 19.28 -13.89
C ARG A 247 8.27 18.23 -14.91
N ILE A 248 7.69 17.03 -14.87
CA ILE A 248 7.98 15.93 -15.81
C ILE A 248 7.62 16.34 -17.24
N THR A 249 6.40 16.85 -17.46
CA THR A 249 5.92 17.25 -18.78
C THR A 249 6.70 18.44 -19.36
N SER A 250 7.09 19.40 -18.52
CA SER A 250 7.92 20.53 -18.95
C SER A 250 9.33 20.13 -19.40
N ARG A 251 9.91 19.06 -18.84
CA ARG A 251 11.20 18.50 -19.29
C ARG A 251 11.06 17.80 -20.63
N GLN A 252 9.99 17.00 -20.82
CA GLN A 252 9.72 16.28 -22.06
C GLN A 252 9.47 17.20 -23.26
N GLN A 253 8.95 18.40 -23.06
CA GLN A 253 8.73 19.39 -24.14
C GLN A 253 10.00 20.12 -24.55
N LYS A 254 11.09 20.01 -23.80
CA LYS A 254 12.38 20.67 -24.07
C LYS A 254 13.41 19.75 -24.72
N THR A 255 13.09 18.46 -24.80
CA THR A 255 13.90 17.42 -25.49
C THR A 255 13.30 17.09 -26.83
#